data_993f183ccb44e17b1df158d081754e9a
#
_entry.id   993f183ccb44e17b1df158d081754e9a
#
_cell.length_a   1.000
_cell.length_b   1.000
_cell.length_c   1.000
_cell.angle_alpha   90.00
_cell.angle_beta   90.00
_cell.angle_gamma   90.00
#
_symmetry.space_group_name_H-M   'P 1'
#
loop_
_entity.id
_entity.type
_entity.pdbx_description
1 polymer ?
#
loop_
_entity_poly.entity_id
_entity_poly.type
_entity_poly.pdbx_seq_one_letter_code
_entity_poly.pdbx_strand_id
1 'polypeptide(L)'
;PEMFKENYDTILNGSEMWQELEAPKGKLYTWDESSTYIHNPPFFQSVQAGLTPVESVSDAHVLLNLGDSITTDHISPAGKIANNSPAAAYLKARGVEPKDYNTYGARRGNDEIMARGTFANVRLINKLVDKVGPETVHIPSGEKMAIFDAAARYQEDGKATLILAGQEYGSG
;
A
#
# COMPACT_ATOMS: atom_id res chain seq x y z
N PRO A 1 -50.36 -10.72 5.11
CA PRO A 1 -50.14 -10.49 3.68
C PRO A 1 -49.82 -9.01 3.36
N GLU A 2 -50.52 -8.02 3.94
CA GLU A 2 -50.31 -6.61 3.67
C GLU A 2 -48.95 -6.10 4.18
N MET A 3 -48.60 -6.44 5.40
CA MET A 3 -47.29 -6.07 6.01
C MET A 3 -46.09 -6.59 5.18
N PHE A 4 -46.21 -7.74 4.53
CA PHE A 4 -45.18 -8.22 3.61
C PHE A 4 -45.12 -7.39 2.33
N LYS A 5 -46.25 -7.01 1.75
CA LYS A 5 -46.27 -6.14 0.58
C LYS A 5 -45.61 -4.79 0.85
N GLU A 6 -46.00 -4.13 1.93
CA GLU A 6 -45.43 -2.82 2.32
C GLU A 6 -43.92 -2.85 2.52
N ASN A 7 -43.36 -3.95 3.08
CA ASN A 7 -41.94 -4.07 3.32
C ASN A 7 -41.12 -4.54 2.09
N TYR A 8 -41.78 -5.24 1.14
CA TYR A 8 -41.07 -5.77 -0.04
C TYR A 8 -41.27 -4.96 -1.32
N ASP A 9 -42.30 -4.13 -1.42
CA ASP A 9 -42.54 -3.29 -2.62
C ASP A 9 -41.44 -2.23 -2.83
N THR A 10 -40.74 -1.83 -1.76
CA THR A 10 -39.66 -0.82 -1.82
C THR A 10 -38.27 -1.43 -1.88
N ILE A 11 -38.10 -2.73 -1.65
CA ILE A 11 -36.78 -3.40 -1.59
C ILE A 11 -36.00 -3.23 -2.88
N LEU A 12 -36.63 -3.32 -4.05
CA LEU A 12 -35.99 -3.19 -5.35
C LEU A 12 -35.59 -1.75 -5.67
N ASN A 13 -36.23 -0.78 -5.05
CA ASN A 13 -35.94 0.64 -5.27
C ASN A 13 -34.82 1.16 -4.36
N GLY A 14 -34.54 0.49 -3.25
CA GLY A 14 -33.58 0.95 -2.26
C GLY A 14 -34.05 2.17 -1.47
N SER A 15 -33.17 2.75 -0.66
CA SER A 15 -33.43 4.01 0.06
C SER A 15 -33.32 5.23 -0.86
N GLU A 16 -33.86 6.38 -0.42
CA GLU A 16 -33.70 7.65 -1.14
C GLU A 16 -32.22 7.97 -1.40
N MET A 17 -31.33 7.78 -0.41
CA MET A 17 -29.88 7.94 -0.58
C MET A 17 -29.30 7.05 -1.69
N TRP A 18 -29.83 5.83 -1.85
CA TRP A 18 -29.40 4.94 -2.92
C TRP A 18 -29.86 5.41 -4.28
N GLN A 19 -31.08 5.96 -4.38
CA GLN A 19 -31.63 6.48 -5.64
C GLN A 19 -30.97 7.80 -6.09
N GLU A 20 -30.47 8.60 -5.14
CA GLU A 20 -29.76 9.84 -5.39
C GLU A 20 -28.31 9.65 -5.83
N LEU A 21 -27.78 8.41 -5.75
CA LEU A 21 -26.42 8.12 -6.19
C LEU A 21 -26.28 8.34 -7.70
N GLU A 22 -25.49 9.33 -8.09
CA GLU A 22 -25.07 9.52 -9.47
C GLU A 22 -24.03 8.47 -9.85
N ALA A 23 -24.46 7.47 -10.64
CA ALA A 23 -23.54 6.48 -11.19
C ALA A 23 -23.04 6.90 -12.57
N PRO A 24 -21.74 6.84 -12.85
CA PRO A 24 -21.21 7.10 -14.18
C PRO A 24 -21.85 6.14 -15.21
N LYS A 25 -22.37 6.69 -16.32
CA LYS A 25 -23.01 5.91 -17.39
C LYS A 25 -22.01 5.40 -18.45
N GLY A 26 -20.73 5.67 -18.27
CA GLY A 26 -19.66 5.27 -19.17
C GLY A 26 -19.32 3.78 -19.08
N LYS A 27 -18.76 3.22 -20.16
CA LYS A 27 -18.22 1.84 -20.16
C LYS A 27 -16.90 1.71 -19.40
N LEU A 28 -16.18 2.81 -19.22
CA LEU A 28 -14.90 2.88 -18.52
C LEU A 28 -15.05 3.72 -17.27
N TYR A 29 -14.32 3.35 -16.24
CA TYR A 29 -14.23 4.15 -15.01
C TYR A 29 -13.51 5.46 -15.30
N THR A 30 -14.08 6.58 -14.85
CA THR A 30 -13.45 7.91 -14.93
C THR A 30 -12.62 8.10 -13.66
N TRP A 31 -11.30 8.12 -13.82
CA TRP A 31 -10.38 8.32 -12.70
C TRP A 31 -10.42 9.78 -12.23
N ASP A 32 -10.44 9.96 -10.91
CA ASP A 32 -10.29 11.27 -10.26
C ASP A 32 -8.85 11.39 -9.74
N GLU A 33 -8.03 12.15 -10.43
CA GLU A 33 -6.62 12.41 -10.09
C GLU A 33 -6.43 13.06 -8.71
N SER A 34 -7.47 13.73 -8.18
CA SER A 34 -7.44 14.36 -6.85
C SER A 34 -7.75 13.38 -5.72
N SER A 35 -8.30 12.22 -6.03
CA SER A 35 -8.69 11.23 -5.03
C SER A 35 -7.48 10.68 -4.29
N THR A 36 -7.55 10.70 -2.96
CA THR A 36 -6.56 10.07 -2.07
C THR A 36 -6.97 8.67 -1.60
N TYR A 37 -8.13 8.17 -2.06
CA TYR A 37 -8.65 6.84 -1.75
C TYR A 37 -8.57 5.87 -2.91
N ILE A 38 -8.86 6.33 -4.14
CA ILE A 38 -8.82 5.50 -5.35
C ILE A 38 -7.88 6.18 -6.34
N HIS A 39 -6.79 5.52 -6.66
CA HIS A 39 -5.77 6.02 -7.58
C HIS A 39 -5.67 5.11 -8.80
N ASN A 40 -5.42 5.67 -9.97
CA ASN A 40 -5.16 4.88 -11.17
C ASN A 40 -3.78 4.22 -11.05
N PRO A 41 -3.69 2.91 -10.80
CA PRO A 41 -2.42 2.29 -10.48
C PRO A 41 -1.54 2.16 -11.73
N PRO A 42 -0.20 2.28 -11.60
CA PRO A 42 0.72 2.27 -12.73
C PRO A 42 1.02 0.88 -13.29
N PHE A 43 0.38 -0.18 -12.78
CA PHE A 43 0.76 -1.57 -13.04
C PHE A 43 0.75 -1.98 -14.52
N PHE A 44 -0.04 -1.31 -15.34
CA PHE A 44 -0.17 -1.62 -16.77
C PHE A 44 0.49 -0.58 -17.69
N GLN A 45 1.09 0.47 -17.15
CA GLN A 45 1.67 1.55 -17.96
C GLN A 45 2.89 1.10 -18.78
N SER A 46 3.64 0.11 -18.26
CA SER A 46 4.83 -0.42 -18.91
C SER A 46 4.66 -1.81 -19.52
N VAL A 47 3.42 -2.30 -19.58
CA VAL A 47 3.16 -3.64 -20.16
C VAL A 47 3.43 -3.61 -21.66
N GLN A 48 4.37 -4.45 -22.10
CA GLN A 48 4.71 -4.65 -23.50
C GLN A 48 4.16 -5.99 -23.99
N ALA A 49 3.83 -6.06 -25.29
CA ALA A 49 3.48 -7.32 -25.91
C ALA A 49 4.76 -8.16 -26.08
N GLY A 50 4.87 -9.22 -25.30
CA GLY A 50 5.99 -10.15 -25.32
C GLY A 50 6.55 -10.45 -23.92
N LEU A 51 7.30 -11.55 -23.81
CA LEU A 51 7.97 -11.92 -22.57
C LEU A 51 9.32 -11.21 -22.49
N THR A 52 9.53 -10.48 -21.39
CA THR A 52 10.87 -9.96 -21.07
C THR A 52 11.75 -11.13 -20.60
N PRO A 53 12.96 -11.30 -21.14
CA PRO A 53 13.89 -12.33 -20.65
C PRO A 53 14.18 -12.12 -19.17
N VAL A 54 14.33 -13.23 -18.43
CA VAL A 54 14.78 -13.16 -17.04
C VAL A 54 16.28 -12.83 -17.04
N GLU A 55 16.62 -11.72 -16.42
CA GLU A 55 18.02 -11.30 -16.26
C GLU A 55 18.58 -11.74 -14.91
N SER A 56 19.90 -11.91 -14.84
CA SER A 56 20.58 -12.20 -13.58
C SER A 56 20.54 -10.99 -12.67
N VAL A 57 20.24 -11.21 -11.38
CA VAL A 57 20.33 -10.17 -10.37
C VAL A 57 21.82 -9.96 -10.00
N SER A 58 22.31 -8.75 -10.21
CA SER A 58 23.68 -8.39 -9.87
C SER A 58 23.69 -7.04 -9.12
N ASP A 59 24.72 -6.84 -8.27
CA ASP A 59 24.94 -5.58 -7.53
C ASP A 59 23.72 -5.12 -6.70
N ALA A 60 22.96 -6.09 -6.15
CA ALA A 60 21.78 -5.82 -5.35
C ALA A 60 22.15 -5.61 -3.87
N HIS A 61 21.49 -4.65 -3.24
CA HIS A 61 21.66 -4.35 -1.82
C HIS A 61 20.58 -5.02 -0.95
N VAL A 62 20.96 -5.45 0.26
CA VAL A 62 19.99 -5.99 1.21
C VAL A 62 19.19 -4.85 1.82
N LEU A 63 17.91 -4.77 1.47
CA LEU A 63 16.97 -3.81 2.05
C LEU A 63 16.52 -4.23 3.44
N LEU A 64 16.24 -5.53 3.62
CA LEU A 64 15.77 -6.10 4.88
C LEU A 64 16.49 -7.45 5.14
N ASN A 65 16.85 -7.67 6.40
CA ASN A 65 17.32 -8.96 6.91
C ASN A 65 16.43 -9.40 8.06
N LEU A 66 15.47 -10.29 7.75
CA LEU A 66 14.41 -10.74 8.64
C LEU A 66 14.69 -12.14 9.15
N GLY A 67 13.89 -12.60 10.10
CA GLY A 67 13.92 -13.98 10.59
C GLY A 67 12.82 -14.85 9.97
N ASP A 68 12.47 -15.91 10.69
CA ASP A 68 11.36 -16.80 10.38
C ASP A 68 10.02 -16.14 10.70
N SER A 69 8.95 -16.71 10.17
CA SER A 69 7.56 -16.34 10.47
C SER A 69 7.21 -14.89 10.20
N ILE A 70 7.78 -14.33 9.14
CA ILE A 70 7.38 -13.03 8.60
C ILE A 70 6.18 -13.24 7.68
N THR A 71 5.01 -13.19 8.28
CA THR A 71 3.74 -13.45 7.61
C THR A 71 3.21 -12.23 6.86
N THR A 72 2.08 -12.39 6.17
CA THR A 72 1.38 -11.28 5.52
C THR A 72 1.02 -10.15 6.47
N ASP A 73 0.80 -10.42 7.76
CA ASP A 73 0.55 -9.38 8.78
C ASP A 73 1.75 -8.45 9.02
N HIS A 74 2.96 -8.90 8.76
CA HIS A 74 4.17 -8.08 8.84
C HIS A 74 4.45 -7.31 7.56
N ILE A 75 4.05 -7.88 6.43
CA ILE A 75 4.35 -7.37 5.07
C ILE A 75 3.29 -6.39 4.62
N SER A 76 2.02 -6.81 4.69
CA SER A 76 0.90 -6.03 4.17
C SER A 76 0.56 -4.83 5.04
N PRO A 77 0.20 -3.70 4.44
CA PRO A 77 -0.20 -2.52 5.20
C PRO A 77 -1.47 -2.77 6.01
N ALA A 78 -1.42 -2.54 7.32
CA ALA A 78 -2.55 -2.72 8.22
C ALA A 78 -2.60 -1.64 9.31
N GLY A 79 -3.79 -1.42 9.88
CA GLY A 79 -4.01 -0.49 10.97
C GLY A 79 -4.01 0.97 10.55
N LYS A 80 -3.90 1.87 11.53
CA LYS A 80 -3.89 3.33 11.32
C LYS A 80 -2.59 3.79 10.67
N ILE A 81 -2.69 4.78 9.80
CA ILE A 81 -1.53 5.45 9.22
C ILE A 81 -0.90 6.34 10.30
N ALA A 82 0.34 6.03 10.66
CA ALA A 82 1.06 6.79 11.68
C ALA A 82 1.46 8.17 11.16
N ASN A 83 1.36 9.21 12.00
CA ASN A 83 1.58 10.60 11.59
C ASN A 83 3.00 10.91 11.08
N ASN A 84 3.97 10.10 11.45
CA ASN A 84 5.38 10.22 11.04
C ASN A 84 5.79 9.20 9.98
N SER A 85 4.82 8.57 9.29
CA SER A 85 5.09 7.58 8.25
C SER A 85 5.23 8.21 6.85
N PRO A 86 5.87 7.52 5.90
CA PRO A 86 5.90 7.94 4.49
C PRO A 86 4.49 8.11 3.89
N ALA A 87 3.52 7.28 4.30
CA ALA A 87 2.13 7.42 3.88
C ALA A 87 1.48 8.71 4.40
N ALA A 88 1.79 9.10 5.64
CA ALA A 88 1.32 10.37 6.20
C ALA A 88 1.93 11.58 5.46
N ALA A 89 3.21 11.52 5.10
CA ALA A 89 3.87 12.55 4.31
C ALA A 89 3.20 12.72 2.93
N TYR A 90 2.87 11.61 2.27
CA TYR A 90 2.14 11.60 1.01
C TYR A 90 0.74 12.25 1.14
N LEU A 91 -0.02 11.93 2.18
CA LEU A 91 -1.34 12.49 2.44
C LEU A 91 -1.27 13.98 2.78
N LYS A 92 -0.32 14.37 3.63
CA LYS A 92 -0.09 15.78 3.99
C LYS A 92 0.24 16.65 2.77
N ALA A 93 1.06 16.14 1.86
CA ALA A 93 1.39 16.84 0.61
C ALA A 93 0.16 17.06 -0.29
N ARG A 94 -0.92 16.29 -0.08
CA ARG A 94 -2.22 16.42 -0.76
C ARG A 94 -3.29 17.13 0.06
N GLY A 95 -2.90 17.81 1.14
CA GLY A 95 -3.80 18.61 1.96
C GLY A 95 -4.70 17.81 2.91
N VAL A 96 -4.44 16.52 3.11
CA VAL A 96 -5.19 15.70 4.06
C VAL A 96 -4.67 15.94 5.47
N GLU A 97 -5.55 16.29 6.40
CA GLU A 97 -5.20 16.53 7.80
C GLU A 97 -4.97 15.22 8.57
N PRO A 98 -4.12 15.22 9.63
CA PRO A 98 -3.80 14.00 10.39
C PRO A 98 -5.02 13.26 10.96
N LYS A 99 -6.09 13.98 11.33
CA LYS A 99 -7.36 13.42 11.82
C LYS A 99 -8.09 12.58 10.75
N ASP A 100 -7.82 12.88 9.46
CA ASP A 100 -8.48 12.30 8.29
C ASP A 100 -7.59 11.27 7.56
N TYR A 101 -6.41 10.93 8.09
CA TYR A 101 -5.53 9.91 7.48
C TYR A 101 -6.19 8.55 7.36
N ASN A 102 -7.04 8.18 8.35
CA ASN A 102 -7.74 6.91 8.36
C ASN A 102 -6.77 5.71 8.49
N THR A 103 -7.15 4.55 7.94
CA THR A 103 -6.37 3.32 7.97
C THR A 103 -5.84 2.97 6.58
N TYR A 104 -4.80 2.15 6.53
CA TYR A 104 -4.31 1.57 5.27
C TYR A 104 -5.42 0.79 4.54
N GLY A 105 -6.22 0.01 5.27
CA GLY A 105 -7.33 -0.75 4.69
C GLY A 105 -8.41 0.12 4.04
N ALA A 106 -8.73 1.28 4.63
CA ALA A 106 -9.66 2.24 4.04
C ALA A 106 -9.13 2.85 2.73
N ARG A 107 -7.81 2.93 2.57
CA ARG A 107 -7.13 3.51 1.40
C ARG A 107 -6.50 2.48 0.47
N ARG A 108 -6.91 1.21 0.58
CA ARG A 108 -6.34 0.11 -0.22
C ARG A 108 -6.48 0.27 -1.74
N GLY A 109 -7.36 1.14 -2.19
CA GLY A 109 -7.50 1.50 -3.61
C GLY A 109 -6.47 2.53 -4.10
N ASN A 110 -5.54 2.97 -3.23
CA ASN A 110 -4.47 3.89 -3.57
C ASN A 110 -3.12 3.16 -3.43
N ASP A 111 -2.51 2.81 -4.57
CA ASP A 111 -1.23 2.09 -4.65
C ASP A 111 -0.09 2.84 -3.97
N GLU A 112 -0.07 4.16 -4.05
CA GLU A 112 0.94 5.01 -3.41
C GLU A 112 0.91 4.88 -1.88
N ILE A 113 -0.28 4.82 -1.29
CA ILE A 113 -0.46 4.57 0.15
C ILE A 113 -0.04 3.14 0.50
N MET A 114 -0.44 2.16 -0.32
CA MET A 114 -0.14 0.76 -0.07
C MET A 114 1.36 0.47 -0.17
N ALA A 115 2.05 1.01 -1.17
CA ALA A 115 3.50 0.88 -1.28
C ALA A 115 4.23 1.46 -0.07
N ARG A 116 3.80 2.64 0.41
CA ARG A 116 4.36 3.30 1.61
C ARG A 116 4.05 2.59 2.91
N GLY A 117 3.02 1.76 2.92
CA GLY A 117 2.62 0.96 4.07
C GLY A 117 3.22 -0.45 4.08
N THR A 118 3.83 -0.90 2.98
CA THR A 118 4.47 -2.21 2.93
C THR A 118 5.62 -2.28 3.93
N PHE A 119 5.64 -3.31 4.77
CA PHE A 119 6.53 -3.46 5.93
C PHE A 119 6.42 -2.33 7.00
N ALA A 120 5.35 -1.55 7.00
CA ALA A 120 5.15 -0.49 8.01
C ALA A 120 4.70 -1.03 9.39
N ASN A 121 4.89 -2.31 9.66
CA ASN A 121 4.52 -2.93 10.93
C ASN A 121 5.48 -2.51 12.05
N VAL A 122 4.92 -1.96 13.13
CA VAL A 122 5.68 -1.49 14.31
C VAL A 122 6.38 -2.61 15.08
N ARG A 123 6.05 -3.88 14.82
CA ARG A 123 6.65 -5.06 15.44
C ARG A 123 7.70 -5.73 14.56
N LEU A 124 7.97 -5.19 13.37
CA LEU A 124 8.94 -5.76 12.44
C LEU A 124 10.34 -5.74 13.07
N ILE A 125 11.00 -6.90 13.07
CA ILE A 125 12.39 -7.04 13.54
C ILE A 125 13.27 -7.16 12.30
N ASN A 126 14.03 -6.10 12.02
CA ASN A 126 15.01 -6.07 10.95
C ASN A 126 16.41 -6.10 11.55
N LYS A 127 17.18 -7.15 11.27
CA LYS A 127 18.55 -7.36 11.83
C LYS A 127 19.58 -6.34 11.36
N LEU A 128 19.23 -5.46 10.41
CA LEU A 128 20.10 -4.37 9.96
C LEU A 128 20.04 -3.14 10.87
N VAL A 129 19.08 -3.08 11.79
CA VAL A 129 18.88 -1.97 12.74
C VAL A 129 18.59 -2.51 14.14
N ASP A 130 18.94 -1.73 15.16
CA ASP A 130 18.75 -2.15 16.56
C ASP A 130 17.31 -1.94 17.07
N LYS A 131 16.54 -1.09 16.37
CA LYS A 131 15.20 -0.71 16.79
C LYS A 131 14.14 -1.57 16.09
N VAL A 132 13.21 -2.10 16.87
CA VAL A 132 12.00 -2.76 16.33
C VAL A 132 11.09 -1.73 15.68
N GLY A 133 10.62 -2.00 14.46
CA GLY A 133 9.73 -1.11 13.72
C GLY A 133 10.02 -1.08 12.22
N PRO A 134 9.34 -0.17 11.50
CA PRO A 134 9.40 -0.08 10.04
C PRO A 134 10.62 0.72 9.55
N GLU A 135 11.80 0.41 10.09
CA GLU A 135 13.05 1.09 9.76
C GLU A 135 14.08 0.13 9.18
N THR A 136 14.97 0.68 8.36
CA THR A 136 16.15 0.00 7.82
C THR A 136 17.32 0.98 7.71
N VAL A 137 18.46 0.49 7.24
CA VAL A 137 19.64 1.31 6.92
C VAL A 137 19.85 1.31 5.40
N HIS A 138 20.04 2.48 4.84
CA HIS A 138 20.54 2.61 3.47
C HIS A 138 22.05 2.34 3.52
N ILE A 139 22.47 1.13 3.14
CA ILE A 139 23.83 0.63 3.32
C ILE A 139 24.90 1.58 2.74
N PRO A 140 24.76 2.14 1.51
CA PRO A 140 25.79 3.01 0.96
C PRO A 140 26.02 4.28 1.75
N SER A 141 24.98 4.88 2.37
CA SER A 141 25.14 6.11 3.16
C SER A 141 25.25 5.86 4.66
N GLY A 142 24.87 4.67 5.15
CA GLY A 142 24.79 4.36 6.58
C GLY A 142 23.63 5.03 7.31
N GLU A 143 22.73 5.72 6.61
CA GLU A 143 21.59 6.42 7.21
C GLU A 143 20.44 5.45 7.54
N LYS A 144 19.87 5.60 8.74
CA LYS A 144 18.65 4.88 9.17
C LYS A 144 17.43 5.69 8.75
N MET A 145 16.47 5.02 8.13
CA MET A 145 15.25 5.65 7.62
C MET A 145 14.08 4.65 7.51
N ALA A 146 12.89 5.13 7.17
CA ALA A 146 11.77 4.26 6.88
C ALA A 146 12.09 3.31 5.70
N ILE A 147 11.57 2.09 5.75
CA ILE A 147 11.86 1.06 4.72
C ILE A 147 11.48 1.56 3.32
N PHE A 148 10.33 2.24 3.19
CA PHE A 148 9.90 2.81 1.90
C PHE A 148 10.91 3.85 1.38
N ASP A 149 11.38 4.75 2.24
CA ASP A 149 12.30 5.82 1.83
C ASP A 149 13.66 5.24 1.39
N ALA A 150 14.15 4.21 2.10
CA ALA A 150 15.36 3.51 1.68
C ALA A 150 15.19 2.80 0.33
N ALA A 151 14.05 2.13 0.13
CA ALA A 151 13.74 1.47 -1.15
C ALA A 151 13.66 2.48 -2.31
N ALA A 152 13.01 3.63 -2.09
CA ALA A 152 12.95 4.70 -3.08
C ALA A 152 14.34 5.23 -3.44
N ARG A 153 15.19 5.43 -2.45
CA ARG A 153 16.58 5.89 -2.66
C ARG A 153 17.42 4.90 -3.47
N TYR A 154 17.30 3.59 -3.18
CA TYR A 154 17.94 2.56 -4.00
C TYR A 154 17.42 2.55 -5.44
N GLN A 155 16.13 2.77 -5.62
CA GLN A 155 15.52 2.85 -6.96
C GLN A 155 16.03 4.07 -7.73
N GLU A 156 16.16 5.24 -7.09
CA GLU A 156 16.74 6.46 -7.67
C GLU A 156 18.21 6.25 -8.08
N ASP A 157 18.97 5.48 -7.27
CA ASP A 157 20.36 5.11 -7.56
C ASP A 157 20.48 3.98 -8.60
N GLY A 158 19.38 3.48 -9.15
CA GLY A 158 19.35 2.37 -10.11
C GLY A 158 19.82 1.03 -9.53
N LYS A 159 19.71 0.85 -8.20
CA LYS A 159 20.15 -0.35 -7.49
C LYS A 159 18.99 -1.30 -7.20
N ALA A 160 19.17 -2.58 -7.52
CA ALA A 160 18.26 -3.62 -7.11
C ALA A 160 18.34 -3.87 -5.60
N THR A 161 17.23 -4.30 -5.00
CA THR A 161 17.18 -4.62 -3.58
C THR A 161 16.76 -6.07 -3.33
N LEU A 162 17.22 -6.63 -2.22
CA LEU A 162 16.90 -7.98 -1.75
C LEU A 162 16.31 -7.94 -0.35
N ILE A 163 15.40 -8.86 -0.09
CA ILE A 163 14.88 -9.15 1.25
C ILE A 163 15.32 -10.55 1.62
N LEU A 164 16.05 -10.67 2.72
CA LEU A 164 16.45 -11.95 3.28
C LEU A 164 15.49 -12.30 4.41
N ALA A 165 14.82 -13.44 4.30
CA ALA A 165 13.89 -13.94 5.31
C ALA A 165 14.04 -15.46 5.49
N GLY A 166 13.54 -15.96 6.61
CA GLY A 166 13.58 -17.36 6.94
C GLY A 166 12.32 -18.12 6.53
N GLN A 167 12.00 -19.15 7.30
CA GLN A 167 10.83 -20.01 7.04
C GLN A 167 9.51 -19.24 7.16
N GLU A 168 8.49 -19.70 6.45
CA GLU A 168 7.12 -19.16 6.48
C GLU A 168 6.99 -17.69 6.04
N TYR A 169 7.95 -17.18 5.27
CA TYR A 169 7.84 -15.83 4.71
C TYR A 169 6.61 -15.70 3.81
N GLY A 170 5.76 -14.71 4.11
CA GLY A 170 4.56 -14.42 3.34
C GLY A 170 3.41 -15.43 3.54
N SER A 171 3.51 -16.33 4.52
CA SER A 171 2.39 -17.21 4.86
C SER A 171 1.26 -16.42 5.54
N GLY A 172 -0.01 -16.78 5.23
CA GLY A 172 -1.17 -16.11 5.81
C GLY A 172 -2.47 -16.42 5.09
#